data_5055a345f07c43edcba45245722f3ba1
#
_entry.id   5055a345f07c43edcba45245722f3ba1
#
_cell.length_a   1.000
_cell.length_b   1.000
_cell.length_c   1.000
_cell.angle_alpha   90.00
_cell.angle_beta   90.00
_cell.angle_gamma   90.00
#
_symmetry.space_group_name_H-M   'P 1'
#
loop_
_entity.id
_entity.type
_entity.pdbx_description
1 polymer ?
#
loop_
_entity_poly.entity_id
_entity_poly.type
_entity_poly.pdbx_seq_one_letter_code
_entity_poly.pdbx_strand_id
1 'polypeptide(L)'
;MTEPLLARFTADGYAVAHGMFDLEEVDRLRDHFMGLRRRGPYADDLAGVGADRRDPLRRYPRLAQMHRWDDTSLRWLLDVRLRSRLSELAGADPYAVQTMFYFKPPGSRGQALHQDNFYLRAEPGTCLAAWMAVDAADEANGCMQVVPGSHRWPVLCTTGADTTVSFTDVTVPLPANQKVVPVLMNPGDVLFFNGSLVHGSAPNSTTDRFRRALIGHYIQGDARQVAEYYHPALRMDGTPLRLDISEGGGACGEWTPDGGIVNTARHAVTRKHE
;
A
#
# COMPACT_ATOMS: atom_id res chain seq x y z
N MET A 1 -26.88 10.78 4.00
CA MET A 1 -26.08 10.25 5.13
C MET A 1 -24.97 9.45 4.53
N THR A 2 -23.71 9.76 4.83
CA THR A 2 -22.55 8.95 4.39
C THR A 2 -22.58 7.63 5.13
N GLU A 3 -22.45 6.54 4.39
CA GLU A 3 -22.36 5.19 4.94
C GLU A 3 -21.20 5.10 5.95
N PRO A 4 -21.37 4.41 7.10
CA PRO A 4 -20.29 4.27 8.09
C PRO A 4 -19.02 3.65 7.49
N LEU A 5 -17.84 4.14 7.90
CA LEU A 5 -16.54 3.69 7.38
C LEU A 5 -16.39 2.16 7.45
N LEU A 6 -16.74 1.56 8.60
CA LEU A 6 -16.67 0.11 8.80
C LEU A 6 -17.58 -0.66 7.83
N ALA A 7 -18.80 -0.17 7.56
CA ALA A 7 -19.72 -0.85 6.65
C ALA A 7 -19.14 -0.92 5.22
N ARG A 8 -18.62 0.19 4.71
CA ARG A 8 -17.94 0.21 3.40
C ARG A 8 -16.69 -0.65 3.35
N PHE A 9 -15.85 -0.57 4.39
CA PHE A 9 -14.65 -1.40 4.47
C PHE A 9 -15.00 -2.90 4.47
N THR A 10 -16.04 -3.29 5.22
CA THR A 10 -16.52 -4.68 5.25
C THR A 10 -17.11 -5.13 3.91
N ALA A 11 -17.85 -4.24 3.24
CA ALA A 11 -18.50 -4.56 1.96
C ALA A 11 -17.50 -4.61 0.80
N ASP A 12 -16.65 -3.59 0.68
CA ASP A 12 -15.81 -3.35 -0.50
C ASP A 12 -14.33 -3.70 -0.28
N GLY A 13 -13.89 -3.86 0.97
CA GLY A 13 -12.48 -4.07 1.34
C GLY A 13 -11.68 -2.77 1.47
N TYR A 14 -12.32 -1.62 1.28
CA TYR A 14 -11.71 -0.30 1.44
C TYR A 14 -12.74 0.76 1.83
N ALA A 15 -12.26 1.84 2.44
CA ALA A 15 -13.08 3.01 2.72
C ALA A 15 -12.21 4.27 2.82
N VAL A 16 -12.75 5.44 2.47
CA VAL A 16 -12.07 6.73 2.58
C VAL A 16 -12.59 7.51 3.76
N ALA A 17 -11.69 7.90 4.67
CA ALA A 17 -11.95 8.88 5.71
C ALA A 17 -11.57 10.27 5.19
N HIS A 18 -12.56 11.11 4.92
CA HIS A 18 -12.34 12.44 4.35
C HIS A 18 -11.86 13.43 5.39
N GLY A 19 -10.87 14.29 5.03
CA GLY A 19 -10.39 15.38 5.84
C GLY A 19 -9.83 14.95 7.20
N MET A 20 -9.22 13.76 7.28
CA MET A 20 -8.69 13.21 8.52
C MET A 20 -7.48 13.98 9.04
N PHE A 21 -6.69 14.54 8.12
CA PHE A 21 -5.60 15.47 8.39
C PHE A 21 -5.91 16.81 7.75
N ASP A 22 -5.63 17.91 8.46
CA ASP A 22 -5.85 19.23 7.92
C ASP A 22 -4.75 19.61 6.89
N LEU A 23 -5.03 20.65 6.10
CA LEU A 23 -4.11 21.05 5.02
C LEU A 23 -2.76 21.55 5.54
N GLU A 24 -2.72 22.15 6.72
CA GLU A 24 -1.46 22.60 7.32
C GLU A 24 -0.59 21.42 7.77
N GLU A 25 -1.19 20.37 8.34
CA GLU A 25 -0.49 19.12 8.66
C GLU A 25 0.03 18.45 7.39
N VAL A 26 -0.78 18.38 6.34
CA VAL A 26 -0.41 17.80 5.04
C VAL A 26 0.75 18.58 4.42
N ASP A 27 0.70 19.91 4.45
CA ASP A 27 1.76 20.76 3.92
C ASP A 27 3.08 20.57 4.68
N ARG A 28 3.04 20.50 6.02
CA ARG A 28 4.22 20.22 6.84
C ARG A 28 4.83 18.83 6.49
N LEU A 29 4.00 17.81 6.34
CA LEU A 29 4.45 16.47 5.97
C LEU A 29 5.02 16.45 4.54
N ARG A 30 4.35 17.09 3.59
CA ARG A 30 4.85 17.23 2.21
C ARG A 30 6.25 17.85 2.19
N ASP A 31 6.42 18.99 2.87
CA ASP A 31 7.68 19.72 2.88
C ASP A 31 8.79 18.94 3.60
N HIS A 32 8.46 18.21 4.67
CA HIS A 32 9.35 17.29 5.37
C HIS A 32 9.88 16.21 4.43
N PHE A 33 9.00 15.44 3.75
CA PHE A 33 9.41 14.35 2.86
C PHE A 33 10.11 14.84 1.60
N MET A 34 9.73 16.00 1.05
CA MET A 34 10.48 16.66 -0.02
C MET A 34 11.86 17.10 0.47
N GLY A 35 11.98 17.50 1.73
CA GLY A 35 13.26 17.80 2.40
C GLY A 35 14.12 16.55 2.56
N LEU A 36 13.55 15.42 3.01
CA LEU A 36 14.24 14.14 3.06
C LEU A 36 14.78 13.77 1.68
N ARG A 37 13.94 13.83 0.64
CA ARG A 37 14.37 13.49 -0.72
C ARG A 37 15.56 14.32 -1.22
N ARG A 38 15.62 15.60 -0.86
CA ARG A 38 16.75 16.46 -1.22
C ARG A 38 18.06 16.08 -0.51
N ARG A 39 17.98 15.49 0.69
CA ARG A 39 19.13 15.06 1.50
C ARG A 39 19.61 13.65 1.19
N GLY A 40 18.72 12.77 0.62
CA GLY A 40 19.06 11.39 0.27
C GLY A 40 20.13 11.26 -0.82
N PRO A 41 20.53 10.05 -1.21
CA PRO A 41 19.73 8.81 -1.16
C PRO A 41 19.70 8.11 0.21
N TYR A 42 18.74 7.20 0.37
CA TYR A 42 18.58 6.35 1.55
C TYR A 42 18.65 4.86 1.17
N ALA A 43 19.02 4.00 2.13
CA ALA A 43 19.27 2.58 1.88
C ALA A 43 18.03 1.84 1.32
N ASP A 44 16.83 2.24 1.77
CA ASP A 44 15.56 1.63 1.36
C ASP A 44 14.84 2.44 0.24
N ASP A 45 15.58 3.19 -0.57
CA ASP A 45 15.02 3.89 -1.74
C ASP A 45 14.61 2.89 -2.84
N LEU A 46 13.35 2.92 -3.27
CA LEU A 46 12.76 2.00 -4.24
C LEU A 46 12.35 2.72 -5.53
N ALA A 47 13.19 2.68 -6.56
CA ALA A 47 12.87 3.26 -7.87
C ALA A 47 11.94 2.37 -8.72
N GLY A 48 11.87 1.07 -8.42
CA GLY A 48 11.14 0.08 -9.20
C GLY A 48 12.00 -0.59 -10.28
N VAL A 49 11.45 -1.65 -10.88
CA VAL A 49 12.15 -2.43 -11.92
C VAL A 49 12.15 -1.70 -13.26
N GLY A 50 13.14 -1.99 -14.12
CA GLY A 50 13.19 -1.48 -15.49
C GLY A 50 13.28 0.04 -15.64
N ALA A 51 13.60 0.78 -14.57
CA ALA A 51 13.76 2.23 -14.63
C ALA A 51 14.99 2.60 -15.48
N ASP A 52 14.76 3.20 -16.64
CA ASP A 52 15.83 3.77 -17.46
C ASP A 52 16.36 5.09 -16.87
N ARG A 53 17.36 5.71 -17.52
CA ARG A 53 17.97 6.96 -17.02
C ARG A 53 17.00 8.15 -17.02
N ARG A 54 15.91 8.10 -17.79
CA ARG A 54 14.91 9.17 -17.95
C ARG A 54 13.71 8.98 -17.05
N ASP A 55 13.57 7.79 -16.43
CA ASP A 55 12.44 7.52 -15.55
C ASP A 55 12.42 8.50 -14.36
N PRO A 56 11.35 9.30 -14.20
CA PRO A 56 11.22 10.24 -13.09
C PRO A 56 11.35 9.58 -11.71
N LEU A 57 11.02 8.29 -11.60
CA LEU A 57 11.14 7.53 -10.35
C LEU A 57 12.60 7.30 -9.90
N ARG A 58 13.59 7.47 -10.78
CA ARG A 58 15.00 7.48 -10.36
C ARG A 58 15.38 8.72 -9.57
N ARG A 59 14.79 9.86 -9.92
CA ARG A 59 14.98 11.12 -9.17
C ARG A 59 14.12 11.14 -7.91
N TYR A 60 12.98 10.50 -7.95
CA TYR A 60 11.98 10.45 -6.88
C TYR A 60 11.61 9.00 -6.54
N PRO A 61 12.59 8.16 -6.13
CA PRO A 61 12.30 6.82 -5.66
C PRO A 61 11.40 6.88 -4.42
N ARG A 62 10.62 5.84 -4.21
CA ARG A 62 9.79 5.71 -3.01
C ARG A 62 10.71 5.58 -1.79
N LEU A 63 10.42 6.31 -0.74
CA LEU A 63 11.05 6.08 0.56
C LEU A 63 10.31 4.93 1.25
N ALA A 64 11.04 4.02 1.89
CA ALA A 64 10.46 2.93 2.68
C ALA A 64 11.09 2.87 4.07
N GLN A 65 10.35 2.28 5.02
CA GLN A 65 10.80 2.03 6.40
C GLN A 65 11.29 3.28 7.16
N MET A 66 10.79 4.48 6.78
CA MET A 66 11.28 5.74 7.35
C MET A 66 11.04 5.83 8.86
N HIS A 67 10.00 5.19 9.39
CA HIS A 67 9.72 5.15 10.83
C HIS A 67 10.87 4.59 11.67
N ARG A 68 11.82 3.88 11.05
CA ARG A 68 12.99 3.31 11.75
C ARG A 68 14.09 4.33 12.04
N TRP A 69 14.08 5.49 11.36
CA TRP A 69 15.14 6.48 11.43
C TRP A 69 14.66 7.95 11.36
N ASP A 70 13.36 8.18 11.17
CA ASP A 70 12.75 9.51 11.07
C ASP A 70 11.56 9.63 12.02
N ASP A 71 11.70 10.47 13.04
CA ASP A 71 10.69 10.66 14.09
C ASP A 71 9.35 11.17 13.56
N THR A 72 9.34 11.95 12.47
CA THR A 72 8.11 12.45 11.88
C THR A 72 7.32 11.30 11.26
N SER A 73 8.00 10.41 10.58
CA SER A 73 7.40 9.18 10.02
C SER A 73 6.87 8.26 11.11
N LEU A 74 7.62 8.09 12.20
CA LEU A 74 7.20 7.28 13.35
C LEU A 74 5.96 7.86 14.03
N ARG A 75 5.96 9.17 14.32
CA ARG A 75 4.80 9.84 14.94
C ARG A 75 3.55 9.73 14.07
N TRP A 76 3.67 9.87 12.75
CA TRP A 76 2.54 9.70 11.85
C TRP A 76 2.05 8.25 11.82
N LEU A 77 2.95 7.28 11.76
CA LEU A 77 2.59 5.85 11.75
C LEU A 77 1.80 5.44 13.01
N LEU A 78 2.11 6.05 14.15
CA LEU A 78 1.49 5.77 15.46
C LEU A 78 0.42 6.81 15.83
N ASP A 79 -0.05 7.65 14.90
CA ASP A 79 -1.04 8.70 15.15
C ASP A 79 -2.33 8.09 15.73
N VAL A 80 -2.84 8.72 16.80
CA VAL A 80 -4.02 8.24 17.52
C VAL A 80 -5.27 8.18 16.64
N ARG A 81 -5.38 9.04 15.62
CA ARG A 81 -6.48 9.02 14.65
C ARG A 81 -6.41 7.77 13.78
N LEU A 82 -5.20 7.42 13.30
CA LEU A 82 -4.96 6.18 12.54
C LEU A 82 -5.25 4.95 13.42
N ARG A 83 -4.69 4.93 14.65
CA ARG A 83 -4.96 3.87 15.61
C ARG A 83 -6.46 3.65 15.80
N SER A 84 -7.21 4.72 16.10
CA SER A 84 -8.66 4.64 16.36
C SER A 84 -9.42 4.02 15.18
N ARG A 85 -9.13 4.45 13.94
CA ARG A 85 -9.80 3.90 12.75
C ARG A 85 -9.37 2.48 12.44
N LEU A 86 -8.08 2.20 12.53
CA LEU A 86 -7.57 0.85 12.30
C LEU A 86 -8.09 -0.15 13.32
N SER A 87 -8.20 0.23 14.61
CA SER A 87 -8.78 -0.62 15.64
C SER A 87 -10.28 -0.89 15.40
N GLU A 88 -11.03 0.12 14.91
CA GLU A 88 -12.43 -0.05 14.50
C GLU A 88 -12.53 -1.06 13.33
N LEU A 89 -11.65 -0.94 12.33
CA LEU A 89 -11.69 -1.77 11.12
C LEU A 89 -11.16 -3.20 11.35
N ALA A 90 -10.18 -3.37 12.23
CA ALA A 90 -9.56 -4.65 12.55
C ALA A 90 -10.23 -5.39 13.73
N GLY A 91 -11.07 -4.71 14.49
CA GLY A 91 -11.68 -5.25 15.74
C GLY A 91 -10.74 -5.29 16.94
N ALA A 92 -9.47 -4.89 16.79
CA ALA A 92 -8.46 -4.79 17.84
C ALA A 92 -7.34 -3.81 17.43
N ASP A 93 -6.53 -3.35 18.40
CA ASP A 93 -5.35 -2.54 18.09
C ASP A 93 -4.40 -3.29 17.16
N PRO A 94 -4.03 -2.72 16.01
CA PRO A 94 -3.11 -3.37 15.08
C PRO A 94 -1.64 -3.21 15.52
N TYR A 95 -0.75 -3.93 14.85
CA TYR A 95 0.69 -3.70 14.91
C TYR A 95 1.14 -2.93 13.67
N ALA A 96 1.90 -1.86 13.85
CA ALA A 96 2.49 -1.08 12.76
C ALA A 96 3.77 -1.77 12.26
N VAL A 97 3.95 -1.88 10.93
CA VAL A 97 5.05 -2.66 10.36
C VAL A 97 5.83 -1.94 9.26
N GLN A 98 5.27 -0.92 8.64
CA GLN A 98 5.96 -0.22 7.55
C GLN A 98 5.44 1.19 7.36
N THR A 99 6.34 2.10 6.97
CA THR A 99 6.01 3.37 6.34
C THR A 99 6.57 3.44 4.94
N MET A 100 5.82 4.08 4.02
CA MET A 100 6.29 4.41 2.68
C MET A 100 5.87 5.83 2.31
N PHE A 101 6.70 6.51 1.52
CA PHE A 101 6.32 7.76 0.88
C PHE A 101 6.49 7.65 -0.63
N TYR A 102 5.40 7.82 -1.35
CA TYR A 102 5.36 7.80 -2.80
C TYR A 102 5.35 9.22 -3.33
N PHE A 103 6.29 9.56 -4.19
CA PHE A 103 6.34 10.88 -4.83
C PHE A 103 5.47 10.94 -6.07
N LYS A 104 5.47 9.92 -6.89
CA LYS A 104 4.77 9.82 -8.19
C LYS A 104 4.80 11.14 -8.96
N PRO A 105 5.99 11.56 -9.45
CA PRO A 105 6.15 12.81 -10.20
C PRO A 105 5.46 12.75 -11.55
N PRO A 106 5.29 13.90 -12.25
CA PRO A 106 4.78 13.95 -13.62
C PRO A 106 5.48 12.96 -14.54
N GLY A 107 4.71 12.28 -15.39
CA GLY A 107 5.21 11.30 -16.37
C GLY A 107 5.70 9.98 -15.74
N SER A 108 5.52 9.74 -14.45
CA SER A 108 5.97 8.50 -13.82
C SER A 108 5.01 7.34 -14.07
N ARG A 109 5.57 6.14 -14.08
CA ARG A 109 4.83 4.88 -14.20
C ARG A 109 3.89 4.65 -13.00
N GLY A 110 2.88 3.82 -13.23
CA GLY A 110 1.97 3.33 -12.22
C GLY A 110 2.52 2.13 -11.45
N GLN A 111 1.67 1.53 -10.64
CA GLN A 111 1.90 0.24 -10.01
C GLN A 111 0.84 -0.74 -10.51
N ALA A 112 1.29 -1.88 -11.04
CA ALA A 112 0.40 -2.94 -11.48
C ALA A 112 -0.48 -3.46 -10.32
N LEU A 113 -1.60 -4.08 -10.67
CA LEU A 113 -2.53 -4.64 -9.69
C LEU A 113 -1.85 -5.71 -8.84
N HIS A 114 -2.02 -5.63 -7.52
CA HIS A 114 -1.41 -6.53 -6.54
C HIS A 114 -2.26 -6.62 -5.27
N GLN A 115 -1.88 -7.49 -4.38
CA GLN A 115 -2.43 -7.63 -3.02
C GLN A 115 -1.26 -7.49 -2.05
N ASP A 116 -1.35 -6.57 -1.08
CA ASP A 116 -0.25 -6.31 -0.14
C ASP A 116 0.09 -7.53 0.71
N ASN A 117 -0.91 -8.35 1.08
CA ASN A 117 -0.65 -9.54 1.89
C ASN A 117 0.20 -10.60 1.16
N PHE A 118 0.35 -10.51 -0.17
CA PHE A 118 1.33 -11.28 -0.92
C PHE A 118 2.76 -11.02 -0.43
N TYR A 119 3.07 -9.78 -0.04
CA TYR A 119 4.38 -9.36 0.45
C TYR A 119 4.51 -9.50 1.96
N LEU A 120 3.51 -9.03 2.72
CA LEU A 120 3.54 -8.99 4.18
C LEU A 120 3.37 -10.37 4.81
N ARG A 121 2.49 -11.19 4.25
CA ARG A 121 2.22 -12.55 4.71
C ARG A 121 1.92 -12.62 6.22
N ALA A 122 1.05 -11.70 6.67
CA ALA A 122 0.59 -11.70 8.04
C ALA A 122 -0.36 -12.88 8.29
N GLU A 123 -0.15 -13.61 9.39
CA GLU A 123 -0.99 -14.75 9.80
C GLU A 123 -1.11 -14.83 11.33
N PRO A 124 -2.31 -15.17 11.88
CA PRO A 124 -3.59 -15.18 11.18
C PRO A 124 -4.00 -13.79 10.69
N GLY A 125 -4.97 -13.74 9.81
CA GLY A 125 -5.54 -12.50 9.29
C GLY A 125 -4.80 -11.95 8.09
N THR A 126 -4.73 -10.62 8.02
CA THR A 126 -4.18 -9.89 6.88
C THR A 126 -3.50 -8.61 7.34
N CYS A 127 -2.87 -7.90 6.42
CA CYS A 127 -2.46 -6.53 6.67
C CYS A 127 -3.59 -5.54 6.38
N LEU A 128 -3.45 -4.33 6.90
CA LEU A 128 -4.27 -3.17 6.61
C LEU A 128 -3.34 -2.05 6.17
N ALA A 129 -3.79 -1.22 5.26
CA ALA A 129 -3.07 -0.02 4.87
C ALA A 129 -3.86 1.24 5.22
N ALA A 130 -3.14 2.27 5.63
CA ALA A 130 -3.62 3.64 5.70
C ALA A 130 -2.82 4.46 4.68
N TRP A 131 -3.47 4.88 3.62
CA TRP A 131 -2.89 5.61 2.51
C TRP A 131 -3.40 7.05 2.53
N MET A 132 -2.60 7.99 3.00
CA MET A 132 -2.96 9.41 3.07
C MET A 132 -2.58 10.12 1.77
N ALA A 133 -3.54 10.80 1.16
CA ALA A 133 -3.30 11.69 0.04
C ALA A 133 -2.59 12.96 0.53
N VAL A 134 -1.39 13.23 0.01
CA VAL A 134 -0.63 14.46 0.25
C VAL A 134 -0.94 15.50 -0.83
N ASP A 135 -1.23 15.05 -2.04
CA ASP A 135 -1.76 15.87 -3.13
C ASP A 135 -3.16 15.37 -3.48
N ALA A 136 -3.97 16.21 -4.14
CA ALA A 136 -5.20 15.73 -4.76
C ALA A 136 -4.86 14.59 -5.72
N ALA A 137 -5.57 13.49 -5.62
CA ALA A 137 -5.39 12.29 -6.43
C ALA A 137 -6.59 12.09 -7.33
N ASP A 138 -6.35 12.15 -8.64
CA ASP A 138 -7.33 11.92 -9.70
C ASP A 138 -6.78 10.97 -10.78
N GLU A 139 -7.60 10.65 -11.75
CA GLU A 139 -7.22 9.71 -12.81
C GLU A 139 -6.02 10.21 -13.63
N ALA A 140 -5.92 11.53 -13.86
CA ALA A 140 -4.86 12.10 -14.67
C ALA A 140 -3.49 12.02 -14.00
N ASN A 141 -3.42 12.19 -12.66
CA ASN A 141 -2.14 12.08 -11.95
C ASN A 141 -1.92 10.70 -11.31
N GLY A 142 -2.74 9.71 -11.68
CA GLY A 142 -2.57 8.31 -11.35
C GLY A 142 -2.97 7.99 -9.90
N CYS A 143 -4.23 8.27 -9.55
CA CYS A 143 -4.84 7.88 -8.28
C CYS A 143 -4.79 6.37 -8.05
N MET A 144 -5.13 5.96 -6.85
CA MET A 144 -5.32 4.55 -6.54
C MET A 144 -6.48 3.97 -7.35
N GLN A 145 -6.32 2.71 -7.74
CA GLN A 145 -7.34 1.89 -8.38
C GLN A 145 -7.55 0.64 -7.55
N VAL A 146 -8.80 0.25 -7.35
CA VAL A 146 -9.18 -0.90 -6.53
C VAL A 146 -10.18 -1.79 -7.23
N VAL A 147 -10.24 -3.06 -6.86
CA VAL A 147 -11.30 -4.00 -7.26
C VAL A 147 -12.20 -4.21 -6.04
N PRO A 148 -13.36 -3.56 -5.95
CA PRO A 148 -14.23 -3.66 -4.78
C PRO A 148 -14.64 -5.11 -4.50
N GLY A 149 -14.60 -5.53 -3.22
CA GLY A 149 -14.96 -6.88 -2.80
C GLY A 149 -13.87 -7.95 -2.98
N SER A 150 -12.77 -7.63 -3.69
CA SER A 150 -11.68 -8.58 -3.94
C SER A 150 -10.87 -8.98 -2.69
N HIS A 151 -11.03 -8.27 -1.59
CA HIS A 151 -10.44 -8.64 -0.30
C HIS A 151 -10.94 -9.99 0.25
N ARG A 152 -12.04 -10.51 -0.29
CA ARG A 152 -12.58 -11.84 0.03
C ARG A 152 -11.95 -12.96 -0.78
N TRP A 153 -11.14 -12.62 -1.79
CA TRP A 153 -10.43 -13.60 -2.58
C TRP A 153 -9.17 -14.07 -1.84
N PRO A 154 -8.68 -15.27 -2.12
CA PRO A 154 -7.35 -15.65 -1.66
C PRO A 154 -6.29 -14.74 -2.28
N VAL A 155 -5.08 -14.78 -1.78
CA VAL A 155 -3.94 -14.17 -2.48
C VAL A 155 -3.81 -14.84 -3.84
N LEU A 156 -3.91 -14.08 -4.91
CA LEU A 156 -3.91 -14.59 -6.28
C LEU A 156 -2.49 -14.81 -6.79
N CYS A 157 -2.34 -15.82 -7.65
CA CYS A 157 -1.09 -16.07 -8.36
C CYS A 157 -0.79 -14.89 -9.30
N THR A 158 0.45 -14.43 -9.28
CA THR A 158 0.87 -13.29 -10.10
C THR A 158 1.36 -13.74 -11.46
N THR A 159 1.26 -12.85 -12.46
CA THR A 159 1.84 -12.96 -13.79
C THR A 159 2.77 -11.79 -14.08
N GLY A 160 3.47 -11.81 -15.22
CA GLY A 160 4.31 -10.67 -15.63
C GLY A 160 3.49 -9.41 -15.87
N ALA A 161 3.96 -8.27 -15.37
CA ALA A 161 3.38 -6.95 -15.63
C ALA A 161 4.10 -6.25 -16.79
N ASP A 162 3.39 -5.34 -17.47
CA ASP A 162 4.00 -4.44 -18.44
C ASP A 162 4.83 -3.36 -17.71
N THR A 163 6.14 -3.53 -17.71
CA THR A 163 7.07 -2.60 -17.05
C THR A 163 7.24 -1.26 -17.78
N THR A 164 6.65 -1.08 -18.95
CA THR A 164 6.63 0.23 -19.61
C THR A 164 5.65 1.20 -18.93
N VAL A 165 4.61 0.69 -18.31
CA VAL A 165 3.58 1.45 -17.60
C VAL A 165 3.55 1.20 -16.09
N SER A 166 4.22 0.15 -15.61
CA SER A 166 4.33 -0.21 -14.20
C SER A 166 5.78 -0.22 -13.72
N PHE A 167 6.02 0.23 -12.49
CA PHE A 167 7.31 0.11 -11.82
C PHE A 167 7.50 -1.23 -11.07
N THR A 168 6.48 -2.12 -11.13
CA THR A 168 6.57 -3.51 -10.67
C THR A 168 6.53 -4.45 -11.87
N ASP A 169 7.19 -5.60 -11.77
CA ASP A 169 7.31 -6.61 -12.83
C ASP A 169 6.26 -7.73 -12.73
N VAL A 170 5.43 -7.70 -11.69
CA VAL A 170 4.35 -8.67 -11.48
C VAL A 170 3.01 -7.97 -11.32
N THR A 171 1.95 -8.65 -11.73
CA THR A 171 0.56 -8.20 -11.60
C THR A 171 -0.36 -9.37 -11.25
N VAL A 172 -1.49 -9.05 -10.61
CA VAL A 172 -2.59 -9.98 -10.43
C VAL A 172 -3.43 -9.99 -11.70
N PRO A 173 -3.62 -11.14 -12.37
CA PRO A 173 -4.49 -11.23 -13.54
C PRO A 173 -5.96 -11.10 -13.11
N LEU A 174 -6.74 -10.34 -13.88
CA LEU A 174 -8.18 -10.19 -13.66
C LEU A 174 -8.97 -10.66 -14.88
N PRO A 175 -10.09 -11.37 -14.69
CA PRO A 175 -11.06 -11.58 -15.75
C PRO A 175 -11.65 -10.28 -16.28
N ALA A 176 -12.04 -10.26 -17.55
CA ALA A 176 -12.53 -9.03 -18.20
C ALA A 176 -13.81 -8.44 -17.57
N ASN A 177 -14.57 -9.24 -16.83
CA ASN A 177 -15.80 -8.83 -16.14
C ASN A 177 -15.54 -8.17 -14.77
N GLN A 178 -14.31 -8.18 -14.27
CA GLN A 178 -13.97 -7.53 -13.01
C GLN A 178 -13.79 -6.02 -13.21
N LYS A 179 -14.45 -5.26 -12.35
CA LYS A 179 -14.43 -3.81 -12.44
C LYS A 179 -13.32 -3.21 -11.57
N VAL A 180 -12.40 -2.51 -12.20
CA VAL A 180 -11.41 -1.68 -11.50
C VAL A 180 -11.98 -0.26 -11.39
N VAL A 181 -11.99 0.30 -10.18
CA VAL A 181 -12.53 1.66 -9.93
C VAL A 181 -11.44 2.60 -9.43
N PRO A 182 -11.40 3.85 -9.90
CA PRO A 182 -10.50 4.87 -9.37
C PRO A 182 -10.98 5.35 -8.00
N VAL A 183 -10.03 5.67 -7.11
CA VAL A 183 -10.29 6.28 -5.81
C VAL A 183 -9.79 7.72 -5.85
N LEU A 184 -10.72 8.66 -6.00
CA LEU A 184 -10.43 10.09 -6.03
C LEU A 184 -10.34 10.62 -4.60
N MET A 185 -9.31 11.41 -4.29
CA MET A 185 -9.05 11.89 -2.93
C MET A 185 -8.54 13.32 -2.94
N ASN A 186 -8.90 14.07 -1.91
CA ASN A 186 -8.33 15.37 -1.61
C ASN A 186 -7.14 15.24 -0.65
N PRO A 187 -6.26 16.24 -0.57
CA PRO A 187 -5.19 16.26 0.44
C PRO A 187 -5.78 16.12 1.85
N GLY A 188 -5.18 15.24 2.66
CA GLY A 188 -5.63 14.94 4.03
C GLY A 188 -6.68 13.85 4.14
N ASP A 189 -7.26 13.38 3.03
CA ASP A 189 -8.06 12.15 3.02
C ASP A 189 -7.17 10.92 3.26
N VAL A 190 -7.71 9.92 3.96
CA VAL A 190 -7.03 8.64 4.19
C VAL A 190 -7.87 7.50 3.65
N LEU A 191 -7.32 6.76 2.70
CA LEU A 191 -7.87 5.51 2.21
C LEU A 191 -7.37 4.38 3.11
N PHE A 192 -8.30 3.70 3.78
CA PHE A 192 -8.04 2.44 4.48
C PHE A 192 -8.41 1.29 3.57
N PHE A 193 -7.55 0.29 3.48
CA PHE A 193 -7.86 -0.91 2.71
C PHE A 193 -7.25 -2.18 3.30
N ASN A 194 -7.92 -3.30 3.02
CA ASN A 194 -7.51 -4.64 3.42
C ASN A 194 -6.36 -5.11 2.53
N GLY A 195 -5.35 -5.74 3.09
CA GLY A 195 -4.17 -6.19 2.36
C GLY A 195 -4.42 -7.30 1.33
N SER A 196 -5.59 -7.94 1.38
CA SER A 196 -6.03 -8.87 0.34
C SER A 196 -6.84 -8.18 -0.77
N LEU A 197 -7.14 -6.87 -0.65
CA LEU A 197 -7.77 -6.11 -1.72
C LEU A 197 -6.84 -6.01 -2.93
N VAL A 198 -7.33 -6.36 -4.11
CA VAL A 198 -6.60 -6.12 -5.35
C VAL A 198 -6.64 -4.65 -5.66
N HIS A 199 -5.47 -4.04 -5.73
CA HIS A 199 -5.32 -2.61 -5.97
C HIS A 199 -4.05 -2.30 -6.76
N GLY A 200 -3.96 -1.08 -7.25
CA GLY A 200 -2.82 -0.58 -8.00
C GLY A 200 -2.95 0.91 -8.25
N SER A 201 -2.25 1.44 -9.23
CA SER A 201 -2.42 2.82 -9.65
C SER A 201 -1.98 3.02 -11.09
N ALA A 202 -2.70 3.86 -11.84
CA ALA A 202 -2.34 4.26 -13.19
C ALA A 202 -1.04 5.08 -13.22
N PRO A 203 -0.37 5.23 -14.36
CA PRO A 203 0.69 6.21 -14.55
C PRO A 203 0.21 7.64 -14.26
N ASN A 204 1.12 8.53 -13.89
CA ASN A 204 0.85 9.96 -13.83
C ASN A 204 1.05 10.55 -15.23
N SER A 205 -0.03 10.86 -15.94
CA SER A 205 0.00 11.42 -17.30
C SER A 205 0.10 12.94 -17.34
N THR A 206 0.12 13.62 -16.18
CA THR A 206 0.26 15.08 -16.11
C THR A 206 1.70 15.52 -16.38
N THR A 207 1.87 16.78 -16.75
CA THR A 207 3.19 17.38 -17.03
C THR A 207 3.77 18.15 -15.84
N ASP A 208 2.94 18.46 -14.83
CA ASP A 208 3.26 19.43 -13.77
C ASP A 208 2.81 19.01 -12.37
N ARG A 209 1.91 18.00 -12.23
CA ARG A 209 1.36 17.61 -10.93
C ARG A 209 2.00 16.34 -10.38
N PHE A 210 2.44 16.41 -9.13
CA PHE A 210 2.76 15.22 -8.35
C PHE A 210 1.49 14.52 -7.85
N ARG A 211 1.62 13.26 -7.48
CA ARG A 211 0.64 12.53 -6.67
C ARG A 211 1.39 11.86 -5.51
N ARG A 212 1.70 12.68 -4.50
CA ARG A 212 2.41 12.19 -3.30
C ARG A 212 1.44 11.56 -2.33
N ALA A 213 1.92 10.55 -1.63
CA ALA A 213 1.17 9.84 -0.61
C ALA A 213 2.08 9.34 0.50
N LEU A 214 1.59 9.38 1.74
CA LEU A 214 2.23 8.77 2.90
C LEU A 214 1.42 7.54 3.30
N ILE A 215 2.07 6.39 3.40
CA ILE A 215 1.43 5.10 3.60
C ILE A 215 1.97 4.45 4.88
N GLY A 216 1.08 3.95 5.72
CA GLY A 216 1.36 3.06 6.82
C GLY A 216 0.77 1.68 6.53
N HIS A 217 1.58 0.63 6.70
CA HIS A 217 1.07 -0.75 6.74
C HIS A 217 1.04 -1.25 8.17
N TYR A 218 -0.04 -1.96 8.45
CA TYR A 218 -0.36 -2.51 9.75
C TYR A 218 -0.80 -3.97 9.57
N ILE A 219 -0.69 -4.77 10.62
CA ILE A 219 -1.21 -6.14 10.65
C ILE A 219 -2.18 -6.28 11.81
N GLN A 220 -3.08 -7.23 11.75
CA GLN A 220 -4.05 -7.47 12.82
C GLN A 220 -3.33 -7.76 14.14
N GLY A 221 -3.88 -7.25 15.26
CA GLY A 221 -3.25 -7.33 16.57
C GLY A 221 -3.20 -8.72 17.21
N ASP A 222 -3.73 -9.74 16.53
CA ASP A 222 -3.61 -11.16 16.86
C ASP A 222 -2.66 -11.92 15.92
N ALA A 223 -2.05 -11.25 14.95
CA ALA A 223 -1.06 -11.83 14.06
C ALA A 223 0.13 -12.40 14.85
N ARG A 224 0.55 -13.60 14.51
CA ARG A 224 1.65 -14.35 15.15
C ARG A 224 2.92 -14.31 14.31
N GLN A 225 2.78 -14.09 13.00
CA GLN A 225 3.88 -14.07 12.06
C GLN A 225 3.69 -13.02 10.95
N VAL A 226 4.81 -12.52 10.44
CA VAL A 226 4.91 -11.60 9.32
C VAL A 226 6.24 -11.82 8.59
N ALA A 227 6.36 -11.41 7.34
CA ALA A 227 7.62 -11.57 6.60
C ALA A 227 8.77 -10.79 7.26
N GLU A 228 10.00 -11.33 7.16
CA GLU A 228 11.20 -10.83 7.85
C GLU A 228 11.47 -9.33 7.65
N TYR A 229 11.25 -8.82 6.44
CA TYR A 229 11.45 -7.41 6.09
C TYR A 229 10.68 -6.42 6.99
N TYR A 230 9.57 -6.87 7.58
CA TYR A 230 8.66 -6.02 8.37
C TYR A 230 8.96 -6.06 9.88
N HIS A 231 10.01 -6.76 10.29
CA HIS A 231 10.45 -6.79 11.68
C HIS A 231 11.37 -5.62 12.05
N PRO A 232 11.34 -5.13 13.30
CA PRO A 232 10.33 -5.46 14.31
C PRO A 232 8.99 -4.79 13.99
N ALA A 233 7.88 -5.46 14.32
CA ALA A 233 6.59 -4.81 14.39
C ALA A 233 6.52 -3.87 15.60
N LEU A 234 5.68 -2.85 15.56
CA LEU A 234 5.46 -1.92 16.67
C LEU A 234 4.02 -2.03 17.16
N ARG A 235 3.84 -2.08 18.47
CA ARG A 235 2.54 -1.75 19.07
C ARG A 235 2.21 -0.28 18.80
N MET A 236 0.95 0.10 18.89
CA MET A 236 0.52 1.49 18.65
C MET A 236 0.95 2.48 19.75
N ASP A 237 1.64 2.01 20.80
CA ASP A 237 2.35 2.83 21.79
C ASP A 237 3.86 3.00 21.47
N GLY A 238 4.31 2.44 20.35
CA GLY A 238 5.71 2.45 19.91
C GLY A 238 6.57 1.32 20.47
N THR A 239 6.03 0.45 21.33
CA THR A 239 6.78 -0.68 21.89
C THR A 239 7.08 -1.72 20.79
N PRO A 240 8.36 -2.08 20.57
CA PRO A 240 8.71 -3.08 19.58
C PRO A 240 8.21 -4.48 19.97
N LEU A 241 7.76 -5.21 18.98
CA LEU A 241 7.28 -6.58 19.10
C LEU A 241 7.95 -7.44 18.04
N ARG A 242 8.48 -8.59 18.44
CA ARG A 242 8.99 -9.58 17.50
C ARG A 242 7.97 -10.72 17.38
N LEU A 243 7.54 -10.97 16.15
CA LEU A 243 6.67 -12.08 15.78
C LEU A 243 7.50 -13.18 15.12
N ASP A 244 6.90 -14.33 14.87
CA ASP A 244 7.52 -15.36 14.05
C ASP A 244 7.69 -14.87 12.60
N ILE A 245 8.67 -15.42 11.89
CA ILE A 245 8.91 -15.06 10.49
C ILE A 245 8.05 -15.95 9.60
N SER A 246 7.21 -15.31 8.80
CA SER A 246 6.49 -15.97 7.72
C SER A 246 7.45 -16.38 6.60
N GLU A 247 7.53 -17.68 6.31
CA GLU A 247 8.28 -18.17 5.16
C GLU A 247 7.62 -17.74 3.83
N GLY A 248 8.45 -17.54 2.81
CA GLY A 248 7.99 -17.20 1.46
C GLY A 248 7.28 -18.35 0.76
N GLY A 249 6.39 -17.99 -0.13
CA GLY A 249 5.59 -18.92 -0.91
C GLY A 249 4.40 -19.47 -0.12
N GLY A 250 3.33 -19.73 -0.81
CA GLY A 250 2.08 -20.26 -0.27
C GLY A 250 1.20 -20.70 -1.42
N ALA A 251 0.09 -21.38 -1.13
CA ALA A 251 -0.94 -21.57 -2.12
C ALA A 251 -1.43 -20.21 -2.60
N CYS A 252 -1.61 -20.05 -3.90
CA CYS A 252 -2.22 -18.87 -4.49
C CYS A 252 -3.44 -19.27 -5.31
N GLY A 253 -4.40 -18.34 -5.46
CA GLY A 253 -5.62 -18.56 -6.22
C GLY A 253 -5.40 -18.35 -7.73
N GLU A 254 -5.92 -19.24 -8.55
CA GLU A 254 -5.99 -19.07 -10.00
C GLU A 254 -7.44 -19.04 -10.46
N TRP A 255 -7.72 -18.19 -11.45
CA TRP A 255 -9.04 -18.10 -12.05
C TRP A 255 -9.33 -19.33 -12.90
N THR A 256 -10.52 -19.89 -12.73
CA THR A 256 -11.05 -20.95 -13.59
C THR A 256 -11.82 -20.35 -14.77
N PRO A 257 -12.00 -21.09 -15.88
CA PRO A 257 -12.71 -20.60 -17.06
C PRO A 257 -14.19 -20.19 -16.80
N ASP A 258 -14.81 -20.74 -15.78
CA ASP A 258 -16.17 -20.43 -15.32
C ASP A 258 -16.22 -19.23 -14.35
N GLY A 259 -15.07 -18.61 -14.05
CA GLY A 259 -14.98 -17.42 -13.20
C GLY A 259 -14.87 -17.71 -11.71
N GLY A 260 -14.66 -18.97 -11.31
CA GLY A 260 -14.29 -19.34 -9.95
C GLY A 260 -12.80 -19.11 -9.65
N ILE A 261 -12.40 -19.34 -8.40
CA ILE A 261 -10.99 -19.32 -7.97
C ILE A 261 -10.67 -20.65 -7.32
N VAL A 262 -9.59 -21.29 -7.74
CA VAL A 262 -9.05 -22.51 -7.14
C VAL A 262 -7.67 -22.26 -6.56
N ASN A 263 -7.38 -22.78 -5.38
CA ASN A 263 -6.04 -22.71 -4.82
C ASN A 263 -5.15 -23.76 -5.49
N THR A 264 -4.02 -23.31 -6.01
CA THR A 264 -3.00 -24.17 -6.59
C THR A 264 -1.88 -24.41 -5.59
N ALA A 265 -1.17 -25.53 -5.76
CA ALA A 265 0.03 -25.80 -4.98
C ALA A 265 1.10 -24.75 -5.28
N ARG A 266 1.87 -24.40 -4.25
CA ARG A 266 2.88 -23.34 -4.20
C ARG A 266 3.66 -23.13 -5.50
N HIS A 267 3.62 -21.93 -6.06
CA HIS A 267 4.72 -21.42 -6.84
C HIS A 267 5.65 -20.63 -5.91
N ALA A 268 6.80 -21.21 -5.60
CA ALA A 268 7.85 -20.50 -4.89
C ALA A 268 8.37 -19.37 -5.79
N VAL A 269 7.84 -18.16 -5.64
CA VAL A 269 8.52 -16.97 -6.15
C VAL A 269 9.55 -16.58 -5.10
N THR A 270 10.69 -17.28 -5.15
CA THR A 270 11.90 -16.82 -4.51
C THR A 270 12.47 -15.68 -5.35
N ARG A 271 12.08 -14.44 -5.10
CA ARG A 271 12.92 -13.31 -5.44
C ARG A 271 13.34 -12.62 -4.15
N LYS A 272 14.63 -12.72 -3.86
CA LYS A 272 15.33 -11.82 -2.96
C LYS A 272 15.08 -10.40 -3.48
N HIS A 273 14.71 -9.50 -2.59
CA HIS A 273 14.82 -8.07 -2.86
C HIS A 273 16.31 -7.76 -3.04
N GLU A 274 16.78 -7.67 -4.29
CA GLU A 274 18.00 -7.00 -4.68
C GLU A 274 17.69 -5.57 -5.13
#